data_4bf73c57e87e6b2fbf387622efa6dd32
#
_entry.id   4bf73c57e87e6b2fbf387622efa6dd32
#
_cell.length_a   1.000
_cell.length_b   1.000
_cell.length_c   1.000
_cell.angle_alpha   90.00
_cell.angle_beta   90.00
_cell.angle_gamma   90.00
#
_symmetry.space_group_name_H-M   'P 1'
#
loop_
_entity.id
_entity.type
_entity.pdbx_description
1 polymer ?
#
loop_
_entity_poly.entity_id
_entity_poly.type
_entity_poly.pdbx_seq_one_letter_code
_entity_poly.pdbx_strand_id
1 'polypeptide(L)'
;MIESQVCIVGGGPAGMMLGYLLGRAGIDTCVLEKHADFLRDFRGDTVHPSTMQIMHELGLLQDFLQLPHSEIDQLRAEIGGRSVRIADFRHIPAACRYIAFMPQWDFLNFLAEKARRFSALRILMQTQVTALIEERGRVVGVEATTPGGALQVRAGLVIGCDGRSSAVRQAAGLKVQDLGSPIDVLWFRVSRQPGDPGQVLGRLGRDTMLITIDRSSYWQCAFVIAKGAIGQVHASGIEAFRRTVAGAADFLAGRVHELQSFDDLKLLSVSVDRLTTWCKPGLLCIGDCAHAMSPVGGVGINLAIQDAVATANLLAGKLQRGALTDRDLELVQQRRLFPVKVIQRMQVAVQDRVLKPAVSGAMRDLTPPWFLQLLDHSAWLRRWPAQLIGLGVRPEHVRSPGPV
;
A
#
# COMPACT_ATOMS: atom_id res chain seq x y z
N MET A 1 30.03 1.39 12.23
CA MET A 1 29.63 2.53 11.39
C MET A 1 29.65 2.09 9.93
N ILE A 2 28.63 2.48 9.16
CA ILE A 2 28.51 2.23 7.71
C ILE A 2 28.43 3.58 7.01
N GLU A 3 29.09 3.70 5.86
CA GLU A 3 28.94 4.83 4.95
C GLU A 3 28.21 4.39 3.69
N SER A 4 27.35 5.27 3.16
CA SER A 4 26.60 5.04 1.94
C SER A 4 26.25 6.38 1.28
N GLN A 5 26.05 6.40 -0.03
CA GLN A 5 25.59 7.62 -0.70
C GLN A 5 24.12 7.90 -0.36
N VAL A 6 23.29 6.85 -0.29
CA VAL A 6 21.87 6.94 0.06
C VAL A 6 21.51 5.91 1.13
N CYS A 7 20.86 6.35 2.21
CA CYS A 7 20.28 5.49 3.23
C CYS A 7 18.74 5.52 3.12
N ILE A 8 18.13 4.37 2.85
CA ILE A 8 16.66 4.21 2.77
C ILE A 8 16.20 3.56 4.07
N VAL A 9 15.31 4.21 4.79
CA VAL A 9 14.75 3.71 6.06
C VAL A 9 13.38 3.09 5.78
N GLY A 10 13.28 1.77 5.93
CA GLY A 10 12.10 0.95 5.69
C GLY A 10 12.18 0.13 4.40
N GLY A 11 12.11 -1.21 4.53
CA GLY A 11 12.10 -2.19 3.45
C GLY A 11 10.70 -2.49 2.88
N GLY A 12 9.75 -1.56 3.02
CA GLY A 12 8.43 -1.67 2.39
C GLY A 12 8.45 -1.42 0.88
N PRO A 13 7.27 -1.38 0.21
CA PRO A 13 7.19 -1.26 -1.25
C PRO A 13 7.93 -0.06 -1.84
N ALA A 14 7.86 1.12 -1.20
CA ALA A 14 8.60 2.30 -1.63
C ALA A 14 10.11 2.10 -1.49
N GLY A 15 10.57 1.62 -0.32
CA GLY A 15 11.99 1.50 -0.04
C GLY A 15 12.66 0.41 -0.85
N MET A 16 12.02 -0.76 -1.01
CA MET A 16 12.58 -1.85 -1.82
C MET A 16 12.60 -1.52 -3.30
N MET A 17 11.55 -0.88 -3.85
CA MET A 17 11.54 -0.43 -5.24
C MET A 17 12.60 0.65 -5.47
N LEU A 18 12.72 1.63 -4.57
CA LEU A 18 13.73 2.68 -4.69
C LEU A 18 15.15 2.09 -4.58
N GLY A 19 15.39 1.21 -3.60
CA GLY A 19 16.64 0.50 -3.44
C GLY A 19 17.03 -0.27 -4.72
N TYR A 20 16.07 -0.99 -5.30
CA TYR A 20 16.27 -1.69 -6.58
C TYR A 20 16.69 -0.72 -7.69
N LEU A 21 15.98 0.40 -7.86
CA LEU A 21 16.23 1.37 -8.93
C LEU A 21 17.58 2.11 -8.76
N LEU A 22 17.95 2.48 -7.51
CA LEU A 22 19.22 3.13 -7.22
C LEU A 22 20.39 2.14 -7.34
N GLY A 23 20.23 0.91 -6.83
CA GLY A 23 21.23 -0.15 -7.00
C GLY A 23 21.47 -0.49 -8.47
N ARG A 24 20.39 -0.56 -9.27
CA ARG A 24 20.44 -0.73 -10.72
C ARG A 24 21.23 0.40 -11.41
N ALA A 25 21.12 1.61 -10.88
CA ALA A 25 21.84 2.78 -11.39
C ALA A 25 23.31 2.87 -10.83
N GLY A 26 23.79 1.87 -10.09
CA GLY A 26 25.14 1.85 -9.53
C GLY A 26 25.37 2.85 -8.38
N ILE A 27 24.31 3.33 -7.72
CA ILE A 27 24.39 4.26 -6.60
C ILE A 27 24.53 3.48 -5.31
N ASP A 28 25.57 3.74 -4.52
CA ASP A 28 25.79 3.07 -3.22
C ASP A 28 24.63 3.37 -2.28
N THR A 29 23.80 2.36 -2.07
CA THR A 29 22.52 2.46 -1.36
C THR A 29 22.43 1.41 -0.26
N CYS A 30 21.98 1.85 0.92
CA CYS A 30 21.69 0.98 2.05
C CYS A 30 20.20 1.05 2.40
N VAL A 31 19.49 -0.08 2.39
CA VAL A 31 18.10 -0.19 2.85
C VAL A 31 18.09 -0.81 4.24
N LEU A 32 17.45 -0.15 5.20
CA LEU A 32 17.32 -0.59 6.60
C LEU A 32 15.90 -1.07 6.87
N GLU A 33 15.71 -2.35 7.18
CA GLU A 33 14.42 -2.92 7.54
C GLU A 33 14.47 -3.44 8.99
N LYS A 34 13.54 -2.98 9.82
CA LYS A 34 13.50 -3.31 11.26
C LYS A 34 13.16 -4.76 11.58
N HIS A 35 12.51 -5.45 10.65
CA HIS A 35 12.11 -6.84 10.86
C HIS A 35 13.11 -7.83 10.27
N ALA A 36 12.99 -9.10 10.69
CA ALA A 36 13.86 -10.18 10.21
C ALA A 36 13.52 -10.64 8.78
N ASP A 37 12.28 -10.41 8.36
CA ASP A 37 11.74 -10.79 7.04
C ASP A 37 10.72 -9.76 6.56
N PHE A 38 10.11 -10.00 5.40
CA PHE A 38 9.04 -9.16 4.85
C PHE A 38 7.63 -9.65 5.20
N LEU A 39 7.51 -10.71 5.99
CA LEU A 39 6.21 -11.27 6.38
C LEU A 39 5.47 -10.25 7.25
N ARG A 40 4.32 -9.83 6.77
CA ARG A 40 3.40 -8.93 7.49
C ARG A 40 1.99 -9.45 7.30
N ASP A 41 1.30 -9.69 8.40
CA ASP A 41 -0.08 -10.11 8.35
C ASP A 41 -0.95 -9.05 7.66
N PHE A 42 -1.75 -9.49 6.70
CA PHE A 42 -2.89 -8.77 6.13
C PHE A 42 -2.63 -7.33 5.63
N ARG A 43 -1.50 -7.09 4.99
CA ARG A 43 -1.20 -5.78 4.40
C ARG A 43 -0.88 -5.90 2.93
N GLY A 44 -1.49 -4.98 2.16
CA GLY A 44 -1.02 -4.64 0.83
C GLY A 44 -1.06 -5.75 -0.20
N ASP A 45 -2.21 -6.32 -0.41
CA ASP A 45 -2.38 -7.54 -1.20
C ASP A 45 -2.72 -7.29 -2.67
N THR A 46 -2.63 -6.06 -3.15
CA THR A 46 -3.04 -5.70 -4.51
C THR A 46 -1.92 -5.07 -5.30
N VAL A 47 -1.50 -5.71 -6.37
CA VAL A 47 -0.56 -5.18 -7.34
C VAL A 47 -1.34 -4.76 -8.58
N HIS A 48 -1.37 -3.45 -8.83
CA HIS A 48 -2.19 -2.86 -9.88
C HIS A 48 -1.46 -2.83 -11.23
N PRO A 49 -2.20 -2.63 -12.33
CA PRO A 49 -1.62 -2.49 -13.67
C PRO A 49 -0.45 -1.50 -13.77
N SER A 50 -0.49 -0.40 -13.02
CA SER A 50 0.62 0.58 -12.99
C SER A 50 1.93 -0.01 -12.44
N THR A 51 1.86 -0.84 -11.42
CA THR A 51 3.03 -1.53 -10.86
C THR A 51 3.52 -2.63 -11.80
N MET A 52 2.61 -3.41 -12.40
CA MET A 52 2.97 -4.43 -13.39
C MET A 52 3.57 -3.79 -14.65
N GLN A 53 3.14 -2.59 -15.02
CA GLN A 53 3.77 -1.80 -16.10
C GLN A 53 5.23 -1.43 -15.74
N ILE A 54 5.49 -1.02 -14.50
CA ILE A 54 6.86 -0.77 -14.01
C ILE A 54 7.69 -2.06 -14.06
N MET A 55 7.13 -3.22 -13.65
CA MET A 55 7.82 -4.50 -13.78
C MET A 55 8.14 -4.85 -15.25
N HIS A 56 7.24 -4.56 -16.17
CA HIS A 56 7.46 -4.73 -17.61
C HIS A 56 8.62 -3.86 -18.10
N GLU A 57 8.66 -2.59 -17.74
CA GLU A 57 9.73 -1.64 -18.11
C GLU A 57 11.10 -2.00 -17.53
N LEU A 58 11.11 -2.70 -16.40
CA LEU A 58 12.31 -3.24 -15.76
C LEU A 58 12.75 -4.61 -16.31
N GLY A 59 11.95 -5.23 -17.22
CA GLY A 59 12.19 -6.57 -17.72
C GLY A 59 11.94 -7.68 -16.70
N LEU A 60 11.16 -7.39 -15.65
CA LEU A 60 10.88 -8.31 -14.54
C LEU A 60 9.50 -8.96 -14.62
N LEU A 61 8.63 -8.51 -15.53
CA LEU A 61 7.22 -8.90 -15.52
C LEU A 61 7.02 -10.41 -15.69
N GLN A 62 7.76 -11.06 -16.59
CA GLN A 62 7.58 -12.49 -16.85
C GLN A 62 7.89 -13.34 -15.62
N ASP A 63 9.00 -13.04 -14.94
CA ASP A 63 9.38 -13.74 -13.70
C ASP A 63 8.39 -13.43 -12.58
N PHE A 64 7.94 -12.18 -12.50
CA PHE A 64 6.97 -11.74 -11.51
C PHE A 64 5.62 -12.48 -11.62
N LEU A 65 5.15 -12.71 -12.83
CA LEU A 65 3.89 -13.44 -13.10
C LEU A 65 3.98 -14.95 -12.82
N GLN A 66 5.18 -15.51 -12.55
CA GLN A 66 5.32 -16.89 -12.07
C GLN A 66 4.99 -17.02 -10.56
N LEU A 67 4.96 -15.93 -9.83
CA LEU A 67 4.57 -15.96 -8.42
C LEU A 67 3.08 -16.32 -8.28
N PRO A 68 2.70 -17.08 -7.25
CA PRO A 68 1.29 -17.38 -7.00
C PRO A 68 0.46 -16.09 -6.81
N HIS A 69 -0.55 -15.90 -7.63
CA HIS A 69 -1.48 -14.78 -7.53
C HIS A 69 -2.84 -15.14 -8.13
N SER A 70 -3.86 -14.37 -7.76
CA SER A 70 -5.16 -14.40 -8.43
C SER A 70 -5.39 -13.08 -9.18
N GLU A 71 -6.14 -13.14 -10.28
CA GLU A 71 -6.36 -12.01 -11.17
C GLU A 71 -7.80 -11.52 -11.12
N ILE A 72 -8.00 -10.21 -11.11
CA ILE A 72 -9.31 -9.58 -11.26
C ILE A 72 -9.28 -8.54 -12.37
N ASP A 73 -10.00 -8.82 -13.44
CA ASP A 73 -10.18 -7.92 -14.57
C ASP A 73 -11.36 -6.95 -14.41
N GLN A 74 -12.27 -7.22 -13.43
CA GLN A 74 -13.42 -6.39 -13.11
C GLN A 74 -13.60 -6.26 -11.59
N LEU A 75 -13.76 -5.05 -11.08
CA LEU A 75 -14.22 -4.84 -9.71
C LEU A 75 -15.73 -4.89 -9.63
N ARG A 76 -16.23 -5.77 -8.77
CA ARG A 76 -17.66 -5.94 -8.47
C ARG A 76 -17.89 -5.77 -6.98
N ALA A 77 -19.04 -5.17 -6.65
CA ALA A 77 -19.55 -5.14 -5.29
C ALA A 77 -20.97 -5.70 -5.26
N GLU A 78 -21.32 -6.31 -4.16
CA GLU A 78 -22.68 -6.72 -3.86
C GLU A 78 -23.30 -5.73 -2.87
N ILE A 79 -24.39 -5.10 -3.23
CA ILE A 79 -25.10 -4.09 -2.42
C ILE A 79 -26.54 -4.53 -2.29
N GLY A 80 -26.95 -4.89 -1.07
CA GLY A 80 -28.31 -5.38 -0.82
C GLY A 80 -28.69 -6.60 -1.68
N GLY A 81 -27.76 -7.53 -1.91
CA GLY A 81 -27.96 -8.71 -2.74
C GLY A 81 -27.90 -8.46 -4.25
N ARG A 82 -27.63 -7.22 -4.70
CA ARG A 82 -27.46 -6.89 -6.12
C ARG A 82 -25.99 -6.74 -6.46
N SER A 83 -25.50 -7.50 -7.45
CA SER A 83 -24.14 -7.36 -7.98
C SER A 83 -24.06 -6.15 -8.88
N VAL A 84 -23.06 -5.27 -8.61
CA VAL A 84 -22.80 -4.03 -9.36
C VAL A 84 -21.35 -4.04 -9.84
N ARG A 85 -21.14 -3.81 -11.14
CA ARG A 85 -19.80 -3.67 -11.75
C ARG A 85 -19.33 -2.23 -11.62
N ILE A 86 -18.19 -2.04 -10.96
CA ILE A 86 -17.65 -0.70 -10.65
C ILE A 86 -16.56 -0.30 -11.65
N ALA A 87 -15.63 -1.21 -11.95
CA ALA A 87 -14.51 -0.95 -12.84
C ALA A 87 -14.22 -2.14 -13.75
N ASP A 88 -13.71 -1.86 -14.96
CA ASP A 88 -13.34 -2.86 -15.97
C ASP A 88 -11.94 -2.54 -16.52
N PHE A 89 -10.94 -3.36 -16.12
CA PHE A 89 -9.54 -3.16 -16.46
C PHE A 89 -9.17 -3.68 -17.84
N ARG A 90 -9.99 -4.51 -18.49
CA ARG A 90 -9.69 -5.17 -19.77
C ARG A 90 -9.35 -4.20 -20.91
N HIS A 91 -9.71 -2.91 -20.73
CA HIS A 91 -9.54 -1.89 -21.76
C HIS A 91 -8.56 -0.78 -21.37
N ILE A 92 -7.80 -0.92 -20.30
CA ILE A 92 -6.77 0.07 -19.94
C ILE A 92 -5.49 -0.14 -20.77
N PRO A 93 -4.74 0.92 -21.07
CA PRO A 93 -3.47 0.84 -21.79
C PRO A 93 -2.32 0.44 -20.85
N ALA A 94 -2.20 -0.85 -20.52
CA ALA A 94 -1.16 -1.40 -19.67
C ALA A 94 -0.75 -2.80 -20.12
N ALA A 95 0.44 -3.24 -19.73
CA ALA A 95 0.97 -4.58 -20.01
C ALA A 95 0.07 -5.68 -19.43
N CYS A 96 -0.45 -5.48 -18.21
CA CYS A 96 -1.45 -6.34 -17.59
C CYS A 96 -2.75 -5.57 -17.37
N ARG A 97 -3.88 -6.18 -17.72
CA ARG A 97 -5.21 -5.56 -17.72
C ARG A 97 -6.10 -6.12 -16.61
N TYR A 98 -5.51 -6.35 -15.45
CA TYR A 98 -6.14 -6.91 -14.25
C TYR A 98 -5.39 -6.42 -13.02
N ILE A 99 -6.00 -6.54 -11.85
CA ILE A 99 -5.32 -6.41 -10.56
C ILE A 99 -4.86 -7.79 -10.14
N ALA A 100 -3.57 -7.95 -9.82
CA ALA A 100 -3.04 -9.16 -9.24
C ALA A 100 -3.17 -9.11 -7.72
N PHE A 101 -3.77 -10.14 -7.15
CA PHE A 101 -3.85 -10.33 -5.70
C PHE A 101 -2.78 -11.31 -5.26
N MET A 102 -1.78 -10.81 -4.57
CA MET A 102 -0.71 -11.61 -3.97
C MET A 102 -0.31 -11.05 -2.60
N PRO A 103 0.23 -11.88 -1.71
CA PRO A 103 0.78 -11.38 -0.46
C PRO A 103 1.90 -10.37 -0.72
N GLN A 104 1.91 -9.27 0.05
CA GLN A 104 2.92 -8.23 -0.10
C GLN A 104 4.35 -8.77 0.09
N TRP A 105 4.53 -9.77 0.97
CA TRP A 105 5.86 -10.34 1.21
C TRP A 105 6.41 -11.08 -0.02
N ASP A 106 5.58 -11.70 -0.85
CA ASP A 106 6.02 -12.34 -2.08
C ASP A 106 6.57 -11.30 -3.07
N PHE A 107 5.87 -10.18 -3.21
CA PHE A 107 6.33 -9.03 -4.00
C PHE A 107 7.67 -8.48 -3.48
N LEU A 108 7.80 -8.30 -2.16
CA LEU A 108 9.02 -7.74 -1.56
C LEU A 108 10.19 -8.72 -1.62
N ASN A 109 9.97 -10.01 -1.37
CA ASN A 109 10.98 -11.07 -1.52
C ASN A 109 11.46 -11.14 -2.98
N PHE A 110 10.54 -11.07 -3.94
CA PHE A 110 10.89 -11.03 -5.36
C PHE A 110 11.81 -9.84 -5.68
N LEU A 111 11.46 -8.64 -5.24
CA LEU A 111 12.31 -7.46 -5.45
C LEU A 111 13.68 -7.61 -4.77
N ALA A 112 13.72 -8.13 -3.55
CA ALA A 112 14.96 -8.35 -2.82
C ALA A 112 15.85 -9.37 -3.52
N GLU A 113 15.27 -10.47 -4.03
CA GLU A 113 16.01 -11.47 -4.80
C GLU A 113 16.59 -10.86 -6.08
N LYS A 114 15.77 -10.17 -6.87
CA LYS A 114 16.23 -9.52 -8.12
C LYS A 114 17.26 -8.41 -7.87
N ALA A 115 17.23 -7.80 -6.69
CA ALA A 115 18.17 -6.76 -6.29
C ALA A 115 19.55 -7.28 -5.89
N ARG A 116 19.70 -8.55 -5.52
CA ARG A 116 20.98 -9.18 -5.12
C ARG A 116 22.08 -9.05 -6.16
N ARG A 117 21.73 -8.93 -7.43
CA ARG A 117 22.68 -8.75 -8.53
C ARG A 117 23.40 -7.40 -8.53
N PHE A 118 22.92 -6.43 -7.76
CA PHE A 118 23.50 -5.08 -7.71
C PHE A 118 24.43 -4.95 -6.50
N SER A 119 25.73 -4.94 -6.75
CA SER A 119 26.76 -4.78 -5.70
C SER A 119 26.68 -3.43 -4.97
N ALA A 120 26.08 -2.41 -5.62
CA ALA A 120 25.85 -1.10 -5.03
C ALA A 120 24.65 -1.06 -4.04
N LEU A 121 23.91 -2.16 -3.87
CA LEU A 121 22.78 -2.21 -2.96
C LEU A 121 23.06 -3.16 -1.78
N ARG A 122 22.91 -2.65 -0.57
CA ARG A 122 22.92 -3.42 0.68
C ARG A 122 21.55 -3.36 1.33
N ILE A 123 20.98 -4.51 1.71
CA ILE A 123 19.73 -4.60 2.45
C ILE A 123 20.05 -5.17 3.82
N LEU A 124 19.82 -4.38 4.87
CA LEU A 124 20.08 -4.75 6.27
C LEU A 124 18.73 -4.99 6.96
N MET A 125 18.42 -6.27 7.18
CA MET A 125 17.28 -6.71 7.97
C MET A 125 17.57 -6.55 9.47
N GLN A 126 16.54 -6.60 10.31
CA GLN A 126 16.63 -6.44 11.78
C GLN A 126 17.39 -5.16 12.19
N THR A 127 17.24 -4.10 11.39
CA THR A 127 17.92 -2.82 11.60
C THR A 127 16.88 -1.73 11.81
N GLN A 128 16.59 -1.43 13.07
CA GLN A 128 15.58 -0.45 13.45
C GLN A 128 16.21 0.93 13.65
N VAL A 129 15.84 1.88 12.81
CA VAL A 129 16.25 3.29 12.99
C VAL A 129 15.59 3.88 14.21
N THR A 130 16.38 4.53 15.06
CA THR A 130 15.98 5.12 16.35
C THR A 130 16.12 6.64 16.37
N ALA A 131 17.06 7.19 15.60
CA ALA A 131 17.27 8.64 15.53
C ALA A 131 17.86 9.07 14.17
N LEU A 132 17.77 10.36 13.88
CA LEU A 132 18.48 11.01 12.78
C LEU A 132 19.79 11.58 13.29
N ILE A 133 20.85 11.50 12.48
CA ILE A 133 22.11 12.21 12.72
C ILE A 133 22.04 13.53 11.96
N GLU A 134 22.07 14.63 12.69
CA GLU A 134 22.02 15.98 12.10
C GLU A 134 23.29 16.75 12.39
N GLU A 135 23.82 17.42 11.37
CA GLU A 135 24.96 18.33 11.47
C GLU A 135 24.62 19.65 10.78
N ARG A 136 24.75 20.76 11.49
CA ARG A 136 24.50 22.12 10.97
C ARG A 136 23.14 22.27 10.28
N GLY A 137 22.09 21.62 10.84
CA GLY A 137 20.72 21.67 10.31
C GLY A 137 20.46 20.77 9.09
N ARG A 138 21.41 19.89 8.74
CA ARG A 138 21.28 18.90 7.66
C ARG A 138 21.29 17.50 8.24
N VAL A 139 20.41 16.63 7.75
CA VAL A 139 20.45 15.19 8.03
C VAL A 139 21.63 14.58 7.26
N VAL A 140 22.52 13.89 7.98
CA VAL A 140 23.73 13.28 7.44
C VAL A 140 23.82 11.78 7.75
N GLY A 141 22.74 11.19 8.24
CA GLY A 141 22.67 9.77 8.54
C GLY A 141 21.58 9.41 9.55
N VAL A 142 21.66 8.19 10.04
CA VAL A 142 20.72 7.64 11.03
C VAL A 142 21.46 6.82 12.08
N GLU A 143 20.91 6.77 13.28
CA GLU A 143 21.23 5.77 14.31
C GLU A 143 20.22 4.63 14.26
N ALA A 144 20.69 3.43 14.42
CA ALA A 144 19.88 2.24 14.38
C ALA A 144 20.30 1.22 15.44
N THR A 145 19.39 0.36 15.82
CA THR A 145 19.63 -0.81 16.67
C THR A 145 19.53 -2.08 15.81
N THR A 146 20.50 -2.98 15.99
CA THR A 146 20.56 -4.30 15.36
C THR A 146 20.70 -5.38 16.42
N PRO A 147 20.54 -6.68 16.11
CA PRO A 147 20.86 -7.75 17.04
C PRO A 147 22.33 -7.72 17.53
N GLY A 148 23.23 -7.17 16.75
CA GLY A 148 24.64 -6.98 17.10
C GLY A 148 24.93 -5.69 17.88
N GLY A 149 23.91 -4.91 18.27
CA GLY A 149 24.06 -3.66 19.01
C GLY A 149 23.80 -2.41 18.16
N ALA A 150 24.25 -1.26 18.64
CA ALA A 150 24.06 0.03 18.01
C ALA A 150 24.82 0.13 16.67
N LEU A 151 24.19 0.71 15.67
CA LEU A 151 24.74 0.95 14.35
C LEU A 151 24.51 2.41 13.96
N GLN A 152 25.54 3.06 13.43
CA GLN A 152 25.41 4.34 12.75
C GLN A 152 25.59 4.15 11.25
N VAL A 153 24.69 4.75 10.47
CA VAL A 153 24.79 4.81 9.01
C VAL A 153 24.88 6.28 8.59
N ARG A 154 26.02 6.68 8.04
CA ARG A 154 26.21 8.01 7.47
C ARG A 154 25.86 7.98 5.99
N ALA A 155 25.15 9.00 5.55
CA ALA A 155 24.70 9.09 4.16
C ALA A 155 24.57 10.53 3.68
N GLY A 156 24.86 10.76 2.41
CA GLY A 156 24.64 12.05 1.78
C GLY A 156 23.16 12.41 1.64
N LEU A 157 22.27 11.38 1.58
CA LEU A 157 20.83 11.51 1.54
C LEU A 157 20.17 10.40 2.36
N VAL A 158 19.27 10.75 3.26
CA VAL A 158 18.38 9.81 3.96
C VAL A 158 16.99 9.85 3.31
N ILE A 159 16.39 8.70 3.03
CA ILE A 159 15.04 8.61 2.47
C ILE A 159 14.15 7.79 3.41
N GLY A 160 13.14 8.44 4.00
CA GLY A 160 12.16 7.81 4.87
C GLY A 160 11.10 7.09 4.06
N CYS A 161 11.01 5.75 4.25
CA CYS A 161 10.03 4.83 3.67
C CYS A 161 9.41 3.92 4.75
N ASP A 162 9.47 4.33 6.02
CA ASP A 162 9.17 3.54 7.22
C ASP A 162 7.68 3.52 7.62
N GLY A 163 6.83 3.95 6.68
CA GLY A 163 5.39 3.76 6.76
C GLY A 163 4.65 4.81 7.58
N ARG A 164 3.36 4.53 7.85
CA ARG A 164 2.41 5.48 8.47
C ARG A 164 2.76 5.91 9.90
N SER A 165 3.50 5.10 10.62
CA SER A 165 4.01 5.41 11.97
C SER A 165 5.50 5.76 11.92
N SER A 166 5.91 6.53 10.91
CA SER A 166 7.30 6.84 10.60
C SER A 166 8.04 7.50 11.77
N ALA A 167 9.10 6.84 12.24
CA ALA A 167 10.04 7.41 13.19
C ALA A 167 10.88 8.53 12.55
N VAL A 168 11.19 8.38 11.25
CA VAL A 168 11.94 9.38 10.48
C VAL A 168 11.19 10.71 10.41
N ARG A 169 9.90 10.71 10.01
CA ARG A 169 9.12 11.96 9.93
C ARG A 169 8.92 12.62 11.29
N GLN A 170 8.79 11.81 12.36
CA GLN A 170 8.67 12.32 13.73
C GLN A 170 9.98 12.96 14.20
N ALA A 171 11.11 12.26 14.05
CA ALA A 171 12.43 12.76 14.42
C ALA A 171 12.80 14.03 13.63
N ALA A 172 12.39 14.11 12.36
CA ALA A 172 12.61 15.27 11.50
C ALA A 172 11.71 16.48 11.85
N GLY A 173 10.69 16.31 12.72
CA GLY A 173 9.73 17.35 13.05
C GLY A 173 8.84 17.77 11.88
N LEU A 174 8.62 16.88 10.88
CA LEU A 174 7.82 17.19 9.71
C LEU A 174 6.32 17.24 10.06
N LYS A 175 5.66 18.31 9.63
CA LYS A 175 4.25 18.56 9.97
C LYS A 175 3.31 17.67 9.15
N VAL A 176 2.51 16.86 9.86
CA VAL A 176 1.46 16.00 9.30
C VAL A 176 0.14 16.78 9.22
N GLN A 177 -0.52 16.71 8.06
CA GLN A 177 -1.92 17.10 7.87
C GLN A 177 -2.78 15.83 7.95
N ASP A 178 -3.52 15.65 9.04
CA ASP A 178 -4.51 14.58 9.17
C ASP A 178 -5.77 14.94 8.38
N LEU A 179 -6.26 14.00 7.57
CA LEU A 179 -7.50 14.11 6.81
C LEU A 179 -8.63 13.29 7.44
N GLY A 180 -8.33 12.53 8.49
CA GLY A 180 -9.24 11.66 9.19
C GLY A 180 -9.62 10.39 8.45
N SER A 181 -10.21 9.46 9.18
CA SER A 181 -10.86 8.26 8.63
C SER A 181 -12.01 7.86 9.54
N PRO A 182 -13.22 7.63 9.00
CA PRO A 182 -14.37 7.23 9.79
C PRO A 182 -14.42 5.73 10.09
N ILE A 183 -13.45 4.95 9.60
CA ILE A 183 -13.45 3.49 9.67
C ILE A 183 -12.14 2.92 10.19
N ASP A 184 -12.23 1.71 10.73
CA ASP A 184 -11.14 0.76 10.92
C ASP A 184 -11.48 -0.56 10.22
N VAL A 185 -10.49 -1.46 10.08
CA VAL A 185 -10.69 -2.74 9.39
C VAL A 185 -10.16 -3.88 10.24
N LEU A 186 -11.00 -4.90 10.42
CA LEU A 186 -10.61 -6.17 11.05
C LEU A 186 -10.29 -7.18 9.96
N TRP A 187 -9.05 -7.62 9.92
CA TRP A 187 -8.57 -8.64 9.00
C TRP A 187 -8.57 -10.01 9.66
N PHE A 188 -9.05 -11.02 8.92
CA PHE A 188 -9.02 -12.42 9.34
C PHE A 188 -9.02 -13.34 8.12
N ARG A 189 -8.86 -14.64 8.35
CA ARG A 189 -8.90 -15.65 7.31
C ARG A 189 -9.90 -16.76 7.67
N VAL A 190 -10.50 -17.33 6.64
CA VAL A 190 -11.39 -18.49 6.72
C VAL A 190 -11.04 -19.42 5.58
N SER A 191 -11.08 -20.73 5.79
CA SER A 191 -10.75 -21.73 4.76
C SER A 191 -11.63 -21.55 3.52
N ARG A 192 -11.10 -21.88 2.34
CA ARG A 192 -11.83 -21.90 1.07
C ARG A 192 -12.26 -23.32 0.74
N GLN A 193 -13.46 -23.49 0.20
CA GLN A 193 -13.99 -24.79 -0.20
C GLN A 193 -14.32 -24.85 -1.69
N PRO A 194 -14.26 -26.04 -2.31
CA PRO A 194 -14.82 -26.26 -3.64
C PRO A 194 -16.32 -25.89 -3.66
N GLY A 195 -16.73 -25.07 -4.61
CA GLY A 195 -18.11 -24.58 -4.68
C GLY A 195 -18.35 -23.22 -4.06
N ASP A 196 -17.37 -22.62 -3.39
CA ASP A 196 -17.46 -21.22 -2.98
C ASP A 196 -17.66 -20.30 -4.21
N PRO A 197 -18.38 -19.18 -4.06
CA PRO A 197 -18.66 -18.29 -5.17
C PRO A 197 -17.38 -17.73 -5.77
N GLY A 198 -17.47 -17.35 -7.05
CA GLY A 198 -16.41 -16.55 -7.69
C GLY A 198 -16.19 -15.24 -6.95
N GLN A 199 -15.04 -14.62 -7.19
CA GLN A 199 -14.61 -13.45 -6.43
C GLN A 199 -15.56 -12.25 -6.55
N VAL A 200 -16.19 -11.90 -5.43
CA VAL A 200 -16.87 -10.62 -5.20
C VAL A 200 -16.07 -9.85 -4.16
N LEU A 201 -15.47 -8.75 -4.56
CA LEU A 201 -14.52 -8.03 -3.72
C LEU A 201 -15.18 -7.42 -2.48
N GLY A 202 -16.39 -6.87 -2.58
CA GLY A 202 -17.05 -6.22 -1.46
C GLY A 202 -18.53 -6.56 -1.36
N ARG A 203 -18.98 -6.89 -0.16
CA ARG A 203 -20.38 -7.08 0.19
C ARG A 203 -20.80 -6.00 1.17
N LEU A 204 -21.78 -5.20 0.75
CA LEU A 204 -22.39 -4.15 1.54
C LEU A 204 -23.80 -4.60 1.94
N GLY A 205 -23.94 -4.95 3.21
CA GLY A 205 -25.20 -5.31 3.85
C GLY A 205 -25.72 -4.19 4.75
N ARG A 206 -26.79 -4.48 5.50
CA ARG A 206 -27.29 -3.58 6.53
C ARG A 206 -26.27 -3.60 7.70
N ASP A 207 -25.67 -2.44 7.97
CA ASP A 207 -24.69 -2.23 9.05
C ASP A 207 -23.42 -3.09 8.93
N THR A 208 -23.19 -3.67 7.76
CA THR A 208 -22.05 -4.56 7.52
C THR A 208 -21.39 -4.26 6.19
N MET A 209 -20.06 -4.28 6.22
CA MET A 209 -19.25 -4.30 5.00
C MET A 209 -18.16 -5.34 5.15
N LEU A 210 -18.17 -6.33 4.28
CA LEU A 210 -17.20 -7.41 4.23
C LEU A 210 -16.54 -7.44 2.85
N ILE A 211 -15.21 -7.45 2.85
CA ILE A 211 -14.39 -7.65 1.65
C ILE A 211 -13.82 -9.07 1.73
N THR A 212 -13.91 -9.82 0.64
CA THR A 212 -13.37 -11.18 0.56
C THR A 212 -12.40 -11.27 -0.61
N ILE A 213 -11.18 -11.72 -0.34
CA ILE A 213 -10.10 -11.90 -1.31
C ILE A 213 -9.78 -13.39 -1.40
N ASP A 214 -9.91 -13.96 -2.59
CA ASP A 214 -9.57 -15.36 -2.87
C ASP A 214 -8.04 -15.55 -2.85
N ARG A 215 -7.56 -16.42 -1.97
CA ARG A 215 -6.16 -16.83 -1.82
C ARG A 215 -5.95 -18.31 -2.21
N SER A 216 -6.78 -18.83 -3.06
CA SER A 216 -6.79 -20.23 -3.53
C SER A 216 -7.09 -21.25 -2.42
N SER A 217 -6.41 -21.23 -1.29
CA SER A 217 -6.62 -22.14 -0.15
C SER A 217 -7.48 -21.55 0.98
N TYR A 218 -7.60 -20.23 1.04
CA TYR A 218 -8.41 -19.53 2.05
C TYR A 218 -8.98 -18.21 1.51
N TRP A 219 -10.00 -17.72 2.19
CA TRP A 219 -10.52 -16.38 2.03
C TRP A 219 -9.83 -15.45 3.01
N GLN A 220 -9.17 -14.43 2.50
CA GLN A 220 -8.74 -13.30 3.30
C GLN A 220 -9.90 -12.31 3.40
N CYS A 221 -10.37 -12.09 4.62
CA CYS A 221 -11.54 -11.29 4.89
C CYS A 221 -11.16 -9.97 5.58
N ALA A 222 -11.80 -8.87 5.15
CA ALA A 222 -11.68 -7.56 5.77
C ALA A 222 -13.07 -7.07 6.18
N PHE A 223 -13.34 -7.03 7.47
CA PHE A 223 -14.60 -6.53 8.03
C PHE A 223 -14.41 -5.07 8.45
N VAL A 224 -15.20 -4.19 7.86
CA VAL A 224 -15.11 -2.74 8.12
C VAL A 224 -15.95 -2.39 9.34
N ILE A 225 -15.35 -1.68 10.28
CA ILE A 225 -16.01 -1.18 11.50
C ILE A 225 -15.90 0.35 11.58
N ALA A 226 -16.74 0.98 12.38
CA ALA A 226 -16.60 2.40 12.69
C ALA A 226 -15.27 2.66 13.40
N LYS A 227 -14.69 3.82 13.20
CA LYS A 227 -13.42 4.24 13.81
C LYS A 227 -13.46 4.10 15.31
N GLY A 228 -12.50 3.34 15.87
CA GLY A 228 -12.40 3.12 17.32
C GLY A 228 -13.42 2.12 17.90
N ALA A 229 -14.26 1.47 17.08
CA ALA A 229 -15.31 0.57 17.56
C ALA A 229 -14.80 -0.82 17.99
N ILE A 230 -13.48 -1.08 17.96
CA ILE A 230 -12.93 -2.39 18.34
C ILE A 230 -13.34 -2.85 19.74
N GLY A 231 -13.41 -1.92 20.72
CA GLY A 231 -13.88 -2.22 22.07
C GLY A 231 -15.34 -2.69 22.13
N GLN A 232 -16.20 -2.15 21.28
CA GLN A 232 -17.60 -2.58 21.16
C GLN A 232 -17.71 -3.98 20.55
N VAL A 233 -16.86 -4.29 19.53
CA VAL A 233 -16.78 -5.62 18.93
C VAL A 233 -16.35 -6.66 19.97
N HIS A 234 -15.35 -6.35 20.78
CA HIS A 234 -14.89 -7.24 21.87
C HIS A 234 -16.00 -7.42 22.93
N ALA A 235 -16.69 -6.34 23.32
CA ALA A 235 -17.76 -6.40 24.31
C ALA A 235 -18.95 -7.27 23.86
N SER A 236 -19.24 -7.32 22.54
CA SER A 236 -20.28 -8.16 21.96
C SER A 236 -19.95 -9.66 21.99
N GLY A 237 -18.68 -10.01 22.15
CA GLY A 237 -18.20 -11.38 22.14
C GLY A 237 -17.98 -11.98 20.75
N ILE A 238 -17.10 -12.98 20.67
CA ILE A 238 -16.70 -13.61 19.39
C ILE A 238 -17.87 -14.27 18.67
N GLU A 239 -18.84 -14.83 19.40
CA GLU A 239 -20.02 -15.46 18.82
C GLU A 239 -20.92 -14.46 18.10
N ALA A 240 -21.04 -13.23 18.62
CA ALA A 240 -21.79 -12.18 17.94
C ALA A 240 -21.07 -11.75 16.65
N PHE A 241 -19.73 -11.64 16.69
CA PHE A 241 -18.94 -11.36 15.51
C PHE A 241 -19.06 -12.45 14.43
N ARG A 242 -19.00 -13.74 14.82
CA ARG A 242 -19.20 -14.88 13.92
C ARG A 242 -20.58 -14.81 13.24
N ARG A 243 -21.66 -14.56 13.99
CA ARG A 243 -23.00 -14.38 13.41
C ARG A 243 -23.07 -13.22 12.42
N THR A 244 -22.41 -12.12 12.73
CA THR A 244 -22.37 -10.94 11.85
C THR A 244 -21.64 -11.26 10.54
N VAL A 245 -20.52 -11.97 10.59
CA VAL A 245 -19.76 -12.41 9.39
C VAL A 245 -20.59 -13.41 8.57
N ALA A 246 -21.25 -14.39 9.22
CA ALA A 246 -22.11 -15.35 8.55
C ALA A 246 -23.26 -14.66 7.82
N GLY A 247 -23.91 -13.66 8.44
CA GLY A 247 -24.97 -12.88 7.81
C GLY A 247 -24.51 -11.93 6.70
N ALA A 248 -23.22 -11.55 6.70
CA ALA A 248 -22.65 -10.74 5.62
C ALA A 248 -22.24 -11.56 4.39
N ALA A 249 -21.98 -12.87 4.57
CA ALA A 249 -21.59 -13.78 3.51
C ALA A 249 -22.00 -15.22 3.84
N ASP A 250 -23.16 -15.64 3.34
CA ASP A 250 -23.78 -16.95 3.64
C ASP A 250 -22.84 -18.13 3.37
N PHE A 251 -22.01 -18.04 2.33
CA PHE A 251 -21.04 -19.09 2.00
C PHE A 251 -19.97 -19.31 3.08
N LEU A 252 -19.75 -18.35 3.98
CA LEU A 252 -18.84 -18.47 5.13
C LEU A 252 -19.54 -19.04 6.38
N ALA A 253 -20.86 -19.12 6.42
CA ALA A 253 -21.63 -19.45 7.63
C ALA A 253 -21.19 -20.76 8.28
N GLY A 254 -20.90 -21.79 7.49
CA GLY A 254 -20.44 -23.09 7.99
C GLY A 254 -18.99 -23.10 8.55
N ARG A 255 -18.23 -22.00 8.41
CA ARG A 255 -16.81 -21.94 8.72
C ARG A 255 -16.43 -20.78 9.64
N VAL A 256 -17.36 -19.93 10.04
CA VAL A 256 -17.09 -18.84 10.99
C VAL A 256 -16.57 -19.32 12.34
N HIS A 257 -16.78 -20.59 12.67
CA HIS A 257 -16.24 -21.25 13.87
C HIS A 257 -14.71 -21.36 13.86
N GLU A 258 -14.07 -21.24 12.69
CA GLU A 258 -12.61 -21.21 12.57
C GLU A 258 -12.01 -19.96 13.24
N LEU A 259 -12.78 -18.89 13.44
CA LEU A 259 -12.40 -17.72 14.23
C LEU A 259 -12.57 -18.06 15.71
N GLN A 260 -11.56 -18.64 16.35
CA GLN A 260 -11.68 -19.16 17.71
C GLN A 260 -11.71 -18.05 18.76
N SER A 261 -10.96 -16.99 18.55
CA SER A 261 -10.87 -15.86 19.48
C SER A 261 -10.65 -14.53 18.72
N PHE A 262 -10.61 -13.43 19.46
CA PHE A 262 -10.24 -12.13 18.90
C PHE A 262 -8.76 -12.05 18.50
N ASP A 263 -7.92 -12.98 18.91
CA ASP A 263 -6.53 -13.05 18.48
C ASP A 263 -6.39 -13.41 16.98
N ASP A 264 -7.43 -14.05 16.42
CA ASP A 264 -7.53 -14.36 14.99
C ASP A 264 -7.86 -13.11 14.15
N LEU A 265 -8.26 -12.01 14.80
CA LEU A 265 -8.58 -10.75 14.16
C LEU A 265 -7.41 -9.77 14.29
N LYS A 266 -6.98 -9.22 13.17
CA LYS A 266 -5.92 -8.21 13.15
C LYS A 266 -6.51 -6.83 12.82
N LEU A 267 -6.42 -5.91 13.77
CA LEU A 267 -6.90 -4.55 13.59
C LEU A 267 -5.96 -3.74 12.70
N LEU A 268 -6.48 -3.23 11.61
CA LEU A 268 -5.88 -2.14 10.84
C LEU A 268 -6.56 -0.83 11.24
N SER A 269 -5.88 -0.03 12.06
CA SER A 269 -6.31 1.33 12.31
C SER A 269 -6.05 2.19 11.07
N VAL A 270 -7.12 2.62 10.42
CA VAL A 270 -7.02 3.39 9.18
C VAL A 270 -6.70 4.85 9.50
N SER A 271 -5.70 5.38 8.82
CA SER A 271 -5.39 6.82 8.82
C SER A 271 -5.24 7.30 7.37
N VAL A 272 -5.69 8.51 7.11
CA VAL A 272 -5.45 9.21 5.86
C VAL A 272 -4.77 10.52 6.23
N ASP A 273 -3.50 10.61 5.95
CA ASP A 273 -2.69 11.79 6.29
C ASP A 273 -1.69 12.10 5.16
N ARG A 274 -1.07 13.27 5.24
CA ARG A 274 0.09 13.62 4.42
C ARG A 274 0.94 14.67 5.09
N LEU A 275 2.23 14.65 4.76
CA LEU A 275 3.16 15.71 5.13
C LEU A 275 2.84 17.01 4.35
N THR A 276 2.95 18.14 5.01
CA THR A 276 2.88 19.46 4.33
C THR A 276 4.15 19.72 3.52
N THR A 277 5.30 19.30 4.04
CA THR A 277 6.60 19.31 3.36
C THR A 277 7.21 17.93 3.50
N TRP A 278 7.67 17.35 2.39
CA TRP A 278 8.18 15.97 2.36
C TRP A 278 9.68 15.88 2.62
N CYS A 279 10.38 16.99 2.59
CA CYS A 279 11.83 17.03 2.69
C CYS A 279 12.33 18.13 3.63
N LYS A 280 13.57 17.95 4.09
CA LYS A 280 14.43 18.96 4.71
C LYS A 280 15.87 18.70 4.24
N PRO A 281 16.85 19.58 4.50
CA PRO A 281 18.21 19.35 4.05
C PRO A 281 18.72 17.94 4.39
N GLY A 282 19.11 17.18 3.36
CA GLY A 282 19.59 15.80 3.49
C GLY A 282 18.54 14.73 3.76
N LEU A 283 17.23 15.06 3.79
CA LEU A 283 16.14 14.11 4.05
C LEU A 283 14.98 14.28 3.07
N LEU A 284 14.45 13.15 2.58
CA LEU A 284 13.21 13.06 1.82
C LEU A 284 12.32 11.94 2.40
N CYS A 285 11.01 12.16 2.53
CA CYS A 285 10.02 11.13 2.85
C CYS A 285 9.19 10.79 1.61
N ILE A 286 8.91 9.49 1.38
CA ILE A 286 8.06 9.00 0.30
C ILE A 286 7.15 7.85 0.78
N GLY A 287 6.14 7.49 -0.02
CA GLY A 287 5.17 6.46 0.32
C GLY A 287 4.38 6.79 1.59
N ASP A 288 4.00 5.79 2.38
CA ASP A 288 3.20 5.97 3.61
C ASP A 288 3.89 6.84 4.67
N CYS A 289 5.22 7.03 4.61
CA CYS A 289 5.95 7.98 5.41
C CYS A 289 5.54 9.43 5.09
N ALA A 290 5.33 9.72 3.81
CA ALA A 290 4.91 11.05 3.35
C ALA A 290 3.39 11.22 3.30
N HIS A 291 2.63 10.14 3.01
CA HIS A 291 1.18 10.18 2.84
C HIS A 291 0.54 8.81 3.07
N ALA A 292 -0.08 8.63 4.21
CA ALA A 292 -0.86 7.44 4.49
C ALA A 292 -2.18 7.43 3.70
N MET A 293 -2.56 6.25 3.19
CA MET A 293 -3.73 6.05 2.36
C MET A 293 -4.76 5.16 3.06
N SER A 294 -6.04 5.40 2.75
CA SER A 294 -7.12 4.46 3.05
C SER A 294 -6.91 3.14 2.31
N PRO A 295 -7.35 1.99 2.86
CA PRO A 295 -7.36 0.72 2.13
C PRO A 295 -8.35 0.70 0.94
N VAL A 296 -9.21 1.71 0.82
CA VAL A 296 -10.18 1.82 -0.29
C VAL A 296 -9.47 1.81 -1.64
N GLY A 297 -9.83 0.85 -2.47
CA GLY A 297 -9.27 0.65 -3.80
C GLY A 297 -7.90 -0.04 -3.83
N GLY A 298 -7.29 -0.35 -2.68
CA GLY A 298 -6.00 -1.06 -2.63
C GLY A 298 -4.81 -0.29 -3.25
N VAL A 299 -4.88 1.03 -3.32
CA VAL A 299 -3.93 1.85 -4.13
C VAL A 299 -2.63 2.24 -3.39
N GLY A 300 -2.53 2.03 -2.08
CA GLY A 300 -1.42 2.52 -1.26
C GLY A 300 -0.05 2.03 -1.74
N ILE A 301 0.11 0.73 -1.95
CA ILE A 301 1.35 0.13 -2.47
C ILE A 301 1.74 0.76 -3.81
N ASN A 302 0.77 0.88 -4.71
CA ASN A 302 1.03 1.33 -6.08
C ASN A 302 1.45 2.81 -6.11
N LEU A 303 0.89 3.65 -5.23
CA LEU A 303 1.36 5.02 -5.05
C LEU A 303 2.78 5.07 -4.47
N ALA A 304 3.07 4.26 -3.47
CA ALA A 304 4.40 4.18 -2.86
C ALA A 304 5.47 3.76 -3.87
N ILE A 305 5.17 2.79 -4.73
CA ILE A 305 6.05 2.37 -5.83
C ILE A 305 6.24 3.48 -6.85
N GLN A 306 5.18 4.20 -7.22
CA GLN A 306 5.30 5.32 -8.15
C GLN A 306 6.10 6.47 -7.56
N ASP A 307 6.05 6.71 -6.24
CA ASP A 307 6.93 7.68 -5.59
C ASP A 307 8.40 7.26 -5.68
N ALA A 308 8.69 5.97 -5.50
CA ALA A 308 10.04 5.43 -5.66
C ALA A 308 10.56 5.62 -7.09
N VAL A 309 9.71 5.34 -8.09
CA VAL A 309 10.07 5.55 -9.51
C VAL A 309 10.30 7.04 -9.80
N ALA A 310 9.42 7.93 -9.34
CA ALA A 310 9.59 9.37 -9.51
C ALA A 310 10.89 9.86 -8.85
N THR A 311 11.18 9.37 -7.64
CA THR A 311 12.41 9.70 -6.89
C THR A 311 13.64 9.26 -7.67
N ALA A 312 13.70 8.01 -8.14
CA ALA A 312 14.80 7.51 -8.95
C ALA A 312 14.97 8.29 -10.26
N ASN A 313 13.86 8.57 -10.96
CA ASN A 313 13.87 9.34 -12.22
C ASN A 313 14.46 10.76 -12.04
N LEU A 314 14.13 11.42 -10.94
CA LEU A 314 14.56 12.79 -10.67
C LEU A 314 15.97 12.89 -10.07
N LEU A 315 16.35 11.92 -9.21
CA LEU A 315 17.54 12.05 -8.40
C LEU A 315 18.70 11.17 -8.85
N ALA A 316 18.46 10.00 -9.47
CA ALA A 316 19.55 9.04 -9.74
C ALA A 316 20.69 9.62 -10.59
N GLY A 317 20.37 10.31 -11.68
CA GLY A 317 21.41 10.92 -12.52
C GLY A 317 22.18 12.06 -11.83
N LYS A 318 21.58 12.73 -10.85
CA LYS A 318 22.25 13.76 -10.03
C LYS A 318 23.13 13.13 -8.95
N LEU A 319 22.65 12.06 -8.33
CA LEU A 319 23.44 11.27 -7.38
C LEU A 319 24.69 10.69 -8.03
N GLN A 320 24.60 10.11 -9.24
CA GLN A 320 25.74 9.59 -9.98
C GLN A 320 26.81 10.65 -10.23
N ARG A 321 26.42 11.90 -10.45
CA ARG A 321 27.35 13.01 -10.72
C ARG A 321 27.78 13.77 -9.46
N GLY A 322 27.30 13.39 -8.27
CA GLY A 322 27.57 14.13 -7.03
C GLY A 322 26.98 15.55 -7.01
N ALA A 323 25.96 15.81 -7.83
CA ALA A 323 25.38 17.14 -8.06
C ALA A 323 23.96 17.31 -7.45
N LEU A 324 23.60 16.45 -6.46
CA LEU A 324 22.32 16.54 -5.78
C LEU A 324 22.27 17.76 -4.87
N THR A 325 21.21 18.54 -4.95
CA THR A 325 20.88 19.67 -4.09
C THR A 325 19.61 19.45 -3.30
N ASP A 326 19.41 20.15 -2.19
CA ASP A 326 18.18 20.03 -1.40
C ASP A 326 16.93 20.47 -2.18
N ARG A 327 17.07 21.43 -3.12
CA ARG A 327 16.00 21.84 -4.02
C ARG A 327 15.50 20.70 -4.93
N ASP A 328 16.35 19.74 -5.23
CA ASP A 328 15.96 18.58 -6.05
C ASP A 328 15.01 17.65 -5.31
N LEU A 329 15.10 17.61 -3.99
CA LEU A 329 14.18 16.82 -3.16
C LEU A 329 12.74 17.37 -3.24
N GLU A 330 12.59 18.69 -3.32
CA GLU A 330 11.28 19.34 -3.49
C GLU A 330 10.60 18.98 -4.81
N LEU A 331 11.37 18.72 -5.87
CA LEU A 331 10.83 18.31 -7.17
C LEU A 331 10.08 16.97 -7.08
N VAL A 332 10.48 16.07 -6.19
CA VAL A 332 9.77 14.81 -5.95
C VAL A 332 8.39 15.09 -5.37
N GLN A 333 8.30 15.94 -4.34
CA GLN A 333 7.01 16.35 -3.78
C GLN A 333 6.14 17.05 -4.82
N GLN A 334 6.68 18.01 -5.58
CA GLN A 334 5.95 18.73 -6.63
C GLN A 334 5.38 17.78 -7.68
N ARG A 335 6.15 16.76 -8.06
CA ARG A 335 5.74 15.74 -9.03
C ARG A 335 4.62 14.87 -8.51
N ARG A 336 4.70 14.43 -7.23
CA ARG A 336 3.82 13.40 -6.66
C ARG A 336 2.63 13.93 -5.87
N LEU A 337 2.66 15.16 -5.37
CA LEU A 337 1.63 15.73 -4.51
C LEU A 337 0.25 15.78 -5.18
N PHE A 338 0.18 16.10 -6.49
CA PHE A 338 -1.10 16.15 -7.19
C PHE A 338 -1.79 14.78 -7.29
N PRO A 339 -1.13 13.70 -7.76
CA PRO A 339 -1.69 12.36 -7.72
C PRO A 339 -2.15 11.94 -6.33
N VAL A 340 -1.35 12.18 -5.30
CA VAL A 340 -1.68 11.88 -3.90
C VAL A 340 -2.95 12.59 -3.46
N LYS A 341 -3.05 13.91 -3.70
CA LYS A 341 -4.25 14.69 -3.34
C LYS A 341 -5.52 14.20 -4.03
N VAL A 342 -5.44 13.84 -5.31
CA VAL A 342 -6.61 13.34 -6.06
C VAL A 342 -7.08 12.01 -5.47
N ILE A 343 -6.18 11.07 -5.24
CA ILE A 343 -6.53 9.76 -4.67
C ILE A 343 -7.08 9.89 -3.25
N GLN A 344 -6.44 10.68 -2.38
CA GLN A 344 -6.93 10.90 -1.02
C GLN A 344 -8.32 11.55 -1.01
N ARG A 345 -8.59 12.54 -1.87
CA ARG A 345 -9.92 13.15 -2.00
C ARG A 345 -10.98 12.14 -2.45
N MET A 346 -10.64 11.29 -3.42
CA MET A 346 -11.53 10.21 -3.85
C MET A 346 -11.81 9.24 -2.68
N GLN A 347 -10.77 8.80 -1.97
CA GLN A 347 -10.91 7.88 -0.84
C GLN A 347 -11.78 8.47 0.28
N VAL A 348 -11.53 9.72 0.67
CA VAL A 348 -12.33 10.43 1.68
C VAL A 348 -13.79 10.54 1.22
N ALA A 349 -14.04 10.88 -0.05
CA ALA A 349 -15.40 10.96 -0.58
C ALA A 349 -16.12 9.61 -0.55
N VAL A 350 -15.45 8.50 -0.87
CA VAL A 350 -16.00 7.14 -0.76
C VAL A 350 -16.24 6.77 0.71
N GLN A 351 -15.29 7.07 1.59
CA GLN A 351 -15.44 6.82 3.03
C GLN A 351 -16.65 7.56 3.61
N ASP A 352 -16.83 8.84 3.29
CA ASP A 352 -17.91 9.65 3.87
C ASP A 352 -19.29 9.32 3.29
N ARG A 353 -19.35 9.05 1.96
CA ARG A 353 -20.64 8.87 1.26
C ARG A 353 -21.11 7.43 1.18
N VAL A 354 -20.21 6.46 1.30
CA VAL A 354 -20.53 5.03 1.16
C VAL A 354 -20.24 4.26 2.44
N LEU A 355 -18.99 4.34 2.94
CA LEU A 355 -18.58 3.47 4.04
C LEU A 355 -19.14 3.91 5.39
N LYS A 356 -19.06 5.21 5.70
CA LYS A 356 -19.58 5.74 6.97
C LYS A 356 -21.07 5.46 7.15
N PRO A 357 -21.96 5.76 6.19
CA PRO A 357 -23.39 5.39 6.30
C PRO A 357 -23.60 3.88 6.43
N ALA A 358 -22.78 3.06 5.76
CA ALA A 358 -22.90 1.61 5.79
C ALA A 358 -22.59 1.00 7.17
N VAL A 359 -21.61 1.55 7.90
CA VAL A 359 -21.19 1.02 9.21
C VAL A 359 -21.85 1.72 10.40
N SER A 360 -22.62 2.80 10.16
CA SER A 360 -23.27 3.58 11.22
C SER A 360 -24.78 3.30 11.36
N GLY A 361 -25.32 2.33 10.61
CA GLY A 361 -26.75 2.05 10.60
C GLY A 361 -27.63 3.10 9.91
N ALA A 362 -27.00 4.09 9.27
CA ALA A 362 -27.73 5.17 8.60
C ALA A 362 -28.28 4.77 7.23
N MET A 363 -27.83 3.64 6.67
CA MET A 363 -28.23 3.16 5.36
C MET A 363 -29.55 2.34 5.47
N ARG A 364 -30.69 3.02 5.39
CA ARG A 364 -32.03 2.37 5.46
C ARG A 364 -32.35 1.54 4.22
N ASP A 365 -31.96 2.02 3.04
CA ASP A 365 -32.18 1.34 1.76
C ASP A 365 -30.84 0.84 1.18
N LEU A 366 -30.73 -0.47 1.02
CA LEU A 366 -29.60 -1.14 0.39
C LEU A 366 -29.70 -1.10 -1.15
N THR A 367 -30.12 0.04 -1.69
CA THR A 367 -30.11 0.23 -3.15
C THR A 367 -28.79 0.84 -3.58
N PRO A 368 -28.15 0.31 -4.64
CA PRO A 368 -26.94 0.92 -5.16
C PRO A 368 -27.20 2.39 -5.49
N PRO A 369 -26.33 3.33 -5.08
CA PRO A 369 -26.43 4.74 -5.47
C PRO A 369 -26.55 4.91 -7.00
N TRP A 370 -27.28 5.91 -7.46
CA TRP A 370 -27.58 6.11 -8.90
C TRP A 370 -26.32 6.11 -9.79
N PHE A 371 -25.22 6.67 -9.32
CA PHE A 371 -23.96 6.70 -10.06
C PHE A 371 -23.34 5.31 -10.23
N LEU A 372 -23.49 4.39 -9.24
CA LEU A 372 -23.06 2.99 -9.37
C LEU A 372 -23.96 2.23 -10.33
N GLN A 373 -25.25 2.50 -10.35
CA GLN A 373 -26.17 1.93 -11.33
C GLN A 373 -25.79 2.39 -12.75
N LEU A 374 -25.43 3.65 -12.93
CA LEU A 374 -24.96 4.18 -14.21
C LEU A 374 -23.66 3.48 -14.67
N LEU A 375 -22.70 3.25 -13.75
CA LEU A 375 -21.50 2.47 -14.04
C LEU A 375 -21.84 1.03 -14.43
N ASP A 376 -22.78 0.39 -13.74
CA ASP A 376 -23.16 -0.98 -14.06
C ASP A 376 -23.80 -1.13 -15.43
N HIS A 377 -24.55 -0.15 -15.91
CA HIS A 377 -25.20 -0.16 -17.22
C HIS A 377 -24.27 0.22 -18.37
N SER A 378 -23.15 0.94 -18.10
CA SER A 378 -22.28 1.46 -19.16
C SER A 378 -20.87 0.90 -19.08
N ALA A 379 -20.49 0.04 -20.05
CA ALA A 379 -19.13 -0.46 -20.18
C ALA A 379 -18.08 0.65 -20.40
N TRP A 380 -18.47 1.72 -21.10
CA TRP A 380 -17.58 2.85 -21.34
C TRP A 380 -17.28 3.64 -20.06
N LEU A 381 -18.28 3.89 -19.22
CA LEU A 381 -18.10 4.61 -17.96
C LEU A 381 -17.22 3.84 -16.97
N ARG A 382 -17.27 2.50 -16.94
CA ARG A 382 -16.43 1.66 -16.07
C ARG A 382 -14.92 1.78 -16.35
N ARG A 383 -14.53 2.29 -17.52
CA ARG A 383 -13.11 2.53 -17.85
C ARG A 383 -12.50 3.65 -17.02
N TRP A 384 -13.29 4.66 -16.61
CA TRP A 384 -12.78 5.76 -15.80
C TRP A 384 -12.31 5.35 -14.41
N PRO A 385 -13.12 4.68 -13.57
CA PRO A 385 -12.63 4.14 -12.31
C PRO A 385 -11.54 3.09 -12.51
N ALA A 386 -11.57 2.29 -13.58
CA ALA A 386 -10.50 1.34 -13.88
C ALA A 386 -9.16 2.03 -14.17
N GLN A 387 -9.16 3.11 -14.94
CA GLN A 387 -7.94 3.91 -15.18
C GLN A 387 -7.45 4.57 -13.89
N LEU A 388 -8.35 5.16 -13.11
CA LEU A 388 -7.99 5.84 -11.87
C LEU A 388 -7.42 4.89 -10.83
N ILE A 389 -8.01 3.70 -10.66
CA ILE A 389 -7.56 2.67 -9.73
C ILE A 389 -6.34 1.94 -10.28
N GLY A 390 -6.40 1.50 -11.54
CA GLY A 390 -5.37 0.63 -12.14
C GLY A 390 -4.08 1.35 -12.48
N LEU A 391 -4.16 2.56 -13.06
CA LEU A 391 -3.00 3.33 -13.49
C LEU A 391 -2.69 4.49 -12.55
N GLY A 392 -3.71 5.02 -11.89
CA GLY A 392 -3.58 6.23 -11.08
C GLY A 392 -3.63 7.51 -11.93
N VAL A 393 -3.36 8.63 -11.26
CA VAL A 393 -3.28 9.96 -11.87
C VAL A 393 -1.82 10.28 -12.14
N ARG A 394 -1.48 10.56 -13.39
CA ARG A 394 -0.08 10.79 -13.84
C ARG A 394 0.82 9.60 -13.47
N PRO A 395 0.60 8.41 -14.05
CA PRO A 395 1.44 7.25 -13.78
C PRO A 395 2.92 7.54 -14.08
N GLU A 396 3.79 6.98 -13.27
CA GLU A 396 5.23 7.05 -13.47
C GLU A 396 5.70 5.88 -14.33
N HIS A 397 6.70 6.16 -15.16
CA HIS A 397 7.40 5.20 -16.00
C HIS A 397 8.88 5.23 -15.65
N VAL A 398 9.57 4.12 -15.76
CA VAL A 398 10.99 4.01 -15.42
C VAL A 398 11.83 4.75 -16.47
N ARG A 399 12.54 5.80 -16.03
CA ARG A 399 13.46 6.61 -16.83
C ARG A 399 14.81 6.79 -16.15
N SER A 400 14.96 6.26 -14.92
CA SER A 400 16.22 6.26 -14.20
C SER A 400 17.27 5.44 -14.96
N PRO A 401 18.58 5.76 -14.81
CA PRO A 401 19.64 5.05 -15.50
C PRO A 401 19.56 3.53 -15.35
N GLY A 402 19.91 2.81 -16.41
CA GLY A 402 20.03 1.36 -16.43
C GLY A 402 21.32 0.88 -15.75
N PRO A 403 21.60 -0.45 -15.78
CA PRO A 403 22.88 -0.97 -15.34
C PRO A 403 24.00 -0.35 -16.16
N VAL A 404 25.07 0.05 -15.47
CA VAL A 404 26.33 0.48 -16.08
C VAL A 404 27.11 -0.73 -16.54
#